data_42bf8d817a57c916cb5065b80f15fe6a
#
_entry.id   42bf8d817a57c916cb5065b80f15fe6a
#
_cell.length_a   1.000
_cell.length_b   1.000
_cell.length_c   1.000
_cell.angle_alpha   90.00
_cell.angle_beta   90.00
_cell.angle_gamma   90.00
#
_symmetry.space_group_name_H-M   'P 1'
#
loop_
_entity.id
_entity.type
_entity.pdbx_description
1 polymer ?
#
loop_
_entity_poly.entity_id
_entity_poly.type
_entity_poly.pdbx_seq_one_letter_code
_entity_poly.pdbx_strand_id
1 'polypeptide(L)'
;SIAYEYDPCIKEKVSEIYAKQNGQEYIKSTSEDLDSIVKGFLDFKGRVNVTFGNVISEGIDTADCLAKAIDQQIHSNYCLFPSNIVAWQSLNPDKKEILVQLKSKWPNEDWAKAELDFKNHLISCLSDEFLKIAIQIYAEPVNSRLMYPI
;
A
#
# COMPACT_ATOMS: atom_id res chain seq x y z
N SER A 1 3.68 -5.37 11.51
CA SER A 1 3.14 -4.51 10.43
C SER A 1 1.61 -4.41 10.51
N ILE A 2 1.07 -3.30 10.05
CA ILE A 2 -0.37 -3.09 9.87
C ILE A 2 -0.58 -2.78 8.39
N ALA A 3 -1.44 -3.55 7.74
CA ALA A 3 -1.83 -3.33 6.36
C ALA A 3 -3.32 -2.96 6.29
N TYR A 4 -3.64 -1.95 5.49
CA TYR A 4 -5.01 -1.54 5.16
C TYR A 4 -5.31 -1.87 3.70
N GLU A 5 -6.52 -2.32 3.43
CA GLU A 5 -6.97 -2.51 2.06
C GLU A 5 -7.15 -1.18 1.32
N TYR A 6 -7.64 -0.17 2.03
CA TYR A 6 -7.78 1.21 1.55
C TYR A 6 -7.09 2.17 2.51
N ASP A 7 -6.25 3.04 1.97
CA ASP A 7 -5.51 4.02 2.77
C ASP A 7 -6.40 5.26 3.02
N PRO A 8 -6.76 5.56 4.27
CA PRO A 8 -7.61 6.72 4.59
C PRO A 8 -6.92 8.06 4.30
N CYS A 9 -5.60 8.08 4.17
CA CYS A 9 -4.81 9.28 3.87
C CYS A 9 -4.27 9.30 2.44
N ILE A 10 -4.90 8.55 1.51
CA ILE A 10 -4.41 8.47 0.12
C ILE A 10 -4.39 9.83 -0.56
N LYS A 11 -5.36 10.71 -0.28
CA LYS A 11 -5.46 12.03 -0.89
C LYS A 11 -4.26 12.91 -0.56
N GLU A 12 -3.86 12.96 0.70
CA GLU A 12 -2.71 13.73 1.17
C GLU A 12 -1.41 13.21 0.53
N LYS A 13 -1.23 11.89 0.51
CA LYS A 13 -0.07 11.24 -0.09
C LYS A 13 0.07 11.52 -1.59
N VAL A 14 -1.02 11.40 -2.35
CA VAL A 14 -0.98 11.69 -3.78
C VAL A 14 -0.74 13.17 -4.06
N SER A 15 -1.31 14.07 -3.24
CA SER A 15 -1.12 15.51 -3.38
C SER A 15 0.33 15.92 -3.15
N GLU A 16 0.99 15.35 -2.14
CA GLU A 16 2.41 15.58 -1.88
C GLU A 16 3.30 15.08 -3.02
N ILE A 17 3.05 13.86 -3.52
CA ILE A 17 3.82 13.29 -4.64
C ILE A 17 3.59 14.09 -5.92
N TYR A 18 2.34 14.47 -6.20
CA TYR A 18 2.00 15.28 -7.37
C TYR A 18 2.69 16.64 -7.35
N ALA A 19 2.69 17.34 -6.21
CA ALA A 19 3.39 18.60 -6.06
C ALA A 19 4.90 18.44 -6.33
N LYS A 20 5.54 17.44 -5.73
CA LYS A 20 6.95 17.14 -5.96
C LYS A 20 7.28 16.83 -7.43
N GLN A 21 6.43 16.05 -8.12
CA GLN A 21 6.62 15.71 -9.53
C GLN A 21 6.52 16.93 -10.44
N ASN A 22 5.74 17.94 -10.04
CA ASN A 22 5.57 19.20 -10.78
C ASN A 22 6.54 20.31 -10.31
N GLY A 23 7.55 19.99 -9.51
CA GLY A 23 8.52 20.96 -9.01
C GLY A 23 7.92 22.00 -8.04
N GLN A 24 6.77 21.67 -7.43
CA GLN A 24 6.08 22.51 -6.46
C GLN A 24 6.40 22.08 -5.04
N GLU A 25 6.45 23.01 -4.12
CA GLU A 25 6.52 22.71 -2.69
C GLU A 25 5.15 22.32 -2.17
N TYR A 26 5.07 21.16 -1.50
CA TYR A 26 3.86 20.77 -0.79
C TYR A 26 3.85 21.41 0.60
N ILE A 27 2.93 22.34 0.81
CA ILE A 27 2.78 23.04 2.09
C ILE A 27 1.67 22.36 2.88
N LYS A 28 2.04 21.65 3.95
CA LYS A 28 1.09 21.06 4.87
C LYS A 28 0.27 22.14 5.60
N SER A 29 -1.03 21.92 5.75
CA SER A 29 -1.84 22.75 6.65
C SER A 29 -1.43 22.50 8.11
N THR A 30 -1.68 23.48 8.98
CA THR A 30 -1.31 23.38 10.41
C THR A 30 -1.98 22.20 11.13
N SER A 31 -3.16 21.75 10.65
CA SER A 31 -3.92 20.65 11.23
C SER A 31 -3.70 19.31 10.53
N GLU A 32 -2.98 19.25 9.39
CA GLU A 32 -2.92 18.05 8.53
C GLU A 32 -2.43 16.79 9.25
N ASP A 33 -1.43 16.93 10.11
CA ASP A 33 -0.90 15.78 10.84
C ASP A 33 -1.94 15.24 11.84
N LEU A 34 -2.66 16.13 12.53
CA LEU A 34 -3.74 15.75 13.44
C LEU A 34 -4.93 15.15 12.68
N ASP A 35 -5.32 15.77 11.56
CA ASP A 35 -6.40 15.31 10.70
C ASP A 35 -6.09 13.91 10.14
N SER A 36 -4.83 13.66 9.77
CA SER A 36 -4.37 12.34 9.30
C SER A 36 -4.47 11.27 10.38
N ILE A 37 -4.13 11.62 11.63
CA ILE A 37 -4.30 10.71 12.77
C ILE A 37 -5.78 10.38 12.98
N VAL A 38 -6.65 11.39 12.98
CA VAL A 38 -8.11 11.22 13.14
C VAL A 38 -8.67 10.35 12.02
N LYS A 39 -8.34 10.61 10.76
CA LYS A 39 -8.71 9.77 9.60
C LYS A 39 -8.22 8.35 9.77
N GLY A 40 -6.98 8.16 10.21
CA GLY A 40 -6.41 6.85 10.51
C GLY A 40 -7.22 6.05 11.53
N PHE A 41 -7.97 6.68 12.43
CA PHE A 41 -8.85 6.01 13.37
C PHE A 41 -10.28 5.83 12.85
N LEU A 42 -10.86 6.83 12.24
CA LEU A 42 -12.30 6.92 11.96
C LEU A 42 -12.67 6.49 10.55
N ASP A 43 -11.84 6.77 9.54
CA ASP A 43 -12.22 6.60 8.15
C ASP A 43 -12.17 5.13 7.69
N PHE A 44 -12.87 4.87 6.60
CA PHE A 44 -12.98 3.54 6.02
C PHE A 44 -11.63 3.02 5.52
N LYS A 45 -11.29 1.78 5.91
CA LYS A 45 -10.03 1.10 5.57
C LYS A 45 -10.23 -0.21 4.82
N GLY A 46 -11.49 -0.64 4.62
CA GLY A 46 -11.76 -1.99 4.16
C GLY A 46 -11.28 -3.03 5.17
N ARG A 47 -10.62 -4.06 4.69
CA ARG A 47 -9.98 -5.08 5.52
C ARG A 47 -8.70 -4.53 6.16
N VAL A 48 -8.45 -4.94 7.40
CA VAL A 48 -7.22 -4.58 8.15
C VAL A 48 -6.53 -5.85 8.60
N ASN A 49 -5.24 -5.94 8.37
CA ASN A 49 -4.41 -7.05 8.85
C ASN A 49 -3.32 -6.51 9.76
N VAL A 50 -3.19 -7.13 10.94
CA VAL A 50 -2.12 -6.83 11.89
C VAL A 50 -1.24 -8.07 12.00
N THR A 51 0.06 -7.92 11.70
CA THR A 51 1.04 -9.01 11.81
C THR A 51 2.10 -8.64 12.81
N PHE A 52 2.27 -9.51 13.81
CA PHE A 52 3.38 -9.44 14.75
C PHE A 52 4.58 -10.18 14.17
N GLY A 53 5.73 -9.53 14.15
CA GLY A 53 6.99 -10.15 13.72
C GLY A 53 7.58 -11.03 14.83
N ASN A 54 8.63 -11.76 14.48
CA ASN A 54 9.42 -12.51 15.44
C ASN A 54 10.29 -11.58 16.29
N VAL A 55 10.60 -11.99 17.50
CA VAL A 55 11.56 -11.28 18.35
C VAL A 55 12.92 -11.25 17.67
N ILE A 56 13.54 -10.08 17.58
CA ILE A 56 14.88 -9.90 17.05
C ILE A 56 15.82 -9.81 18.26
N SER A 57 16.50 -10.92 18.59
CA SER A 57 17.32 -11.02 19.81
C SER A 57 18.80 -11.25 19.55
N GLU A 58 19.19 -11.65 18.34
CA GLU A 58 20.56 -12.06 18.04
C GLU A 58 21.06 -11.49 16.69
N GLY A 59 22.38 -11.37 16.55
CA GLY A 59 23.02 -10.95 15.29
C GLY A 59 22.83 -9.47 14.94
N ILE A 60 22.50 -8.62 15.93
CA ILE A 60 22.25 -7.18 15.72
C ILE A 60 23.39 -6.39 16.37
N ASP A 61 24.43 -6.15 15.60
CA ASP A 61 25.62 -5.41 16.09
C ASP A 61 25.53 -3.91 15.78
N THR A 62 24.65 -3.52 14.84
CA THR A 62 24.49 -2.12 14.40
C THR A 62 23.02 -1.76 14.17
N ALA A 63 22.72 -0.45 14.19
CA ALA A 63 21.42 0.07 13.84
C ALA A 63 21.00 -0.33 12.42
N ASP A 64 21.94 -0.39 11.46
CA ASP A 64 21.66 -0.82 10.09
C ASP A 64 21.27 -2.31 9.99
N CYS A 65 21.92 -3.17 10.81
CA CYS A 65 21.53 -4.58 10.87
C CYS A 65 20.11 -4.74 11.45
N LEU A 66 19.79 -3.97 12.48
CA LEU A 66 18.45 -3.96 13.05
C LEU A 66 17.40 -3.47 12.04
N ALA A 67 17.65 -2.36 11.36
CA ALA A 67 16.75 -1.83 10.33
C ALA A 67 16.48 -2.87 9.23
N LYS A 68 17.52 -3.50 8.69
CA LYS A 68 17.37 -4.56 7.67
C LYS A 68 16.55 -5.75 8.17
N ALA A 69 16.76 -6.19 9.41
CA ALA A 69 16.00 -7.30 9.98
C ALA A 69 14.53 -6.95 10.17
N ILE A 70 14.22 -5.71 10.57
CA ILE A 70 12.86 -5.18 10.67
C ILE A 70 12.22 -5.11 9.28
N ASP A 71 12.90 -4.50 8.31
CA ASP A 71 12.40 -4.35 6.94
C ASP A 71 12.10 -5.71 6.29
N GLN A 72 12.99 -6.69 6.46
CA GLN A 72 12.77 -8.03 5.97
C GLN A 72 11.50 -8.66 6.57
N GLN A 73 11.28 -8.52 7.89
CA GLN A 73 10.07 -9.02 8.52
C GLN A 73 8.81 -8.26 8.05
N ILE A 74 8.89 -6.95 7.86
CA ILE A 74 7.76 -6.16 7.35
C ILE A 74 7.42 -6.62 5.94
N HIS A 75 8.37 -6.64 5.02
CA HIS A 75 8.13 -7.00 3.63
C HIS A 75 7.64 -8.44 3.44
N SER A 76 8.19 -9.40 4.19
CA SER A 76 7.76 -10.79 4.08
C SER A 76 6.39 -11.06 4.71
N ASN A 77 5.97 -10.30 5.72
CA ASN A 77 4.72 -10.52 6.44
C ASN A 77 3.60 -9.51 6.10
N TYR A 78 3.86 -8.51 5.26
CA TYR A 78 2.84 -7.55 4.88
C TYR A 78 1.70 -8.23 4.12
N CYS A 79 0.45 -8.03 4.55
CA CYS A 79 -0.71 -8.57 3.86
C CYS A 79 -0.97 -7.80 2.56
N LEU A 80 -0.87 -8.49 1.42
CA LEU A 80 -1.25 -7.94 0.12
C LEU A 80 -2.74 -8.15 -0.10
N PHE A 81 -3.52 -7.10 -0.03
CA PHE A 81 -4.96 -7.13 -0.30
C PHE A 81 -5.26 -7.16 -1.80
N PRO A 82 -6.48 -7.56 -2.21
CA PRO A 82 -6.93 -7.50 -3.59
C PRO A 82 -6.74 -6.13 -4.24
N SER A 83 -6.95 -5.02 -3.51
CA SER A 83 -6.67 -3.66 -3.99
C SER A 83 -5.22 -3.47 -4.47
N ASN A 84 -4.23 -4.02 -3.73
CA ASN A 84 -2.82 -3.99 -4.13
C ASN A 84 -2.57 -4.80 -5.40
N ILE A 85 -3.18 -5.98 -5.50
CA ILE A 85 -3.01 -6.89 -6.64
C ILE A 85 -3.66 -6.31 -7.90
N VAL A 86 -4.86 -5.72 -7.77
CA VAL A 86 -5.56 -5.03 -8.86
C VAL A 86 -4.76 -3.82 -9.35
N ALA A 87 -4.25 -2.99 -8.44
CA ALA A 87 -3.41 -1.86 -8.79
C ALA A 87 -2.14 -2.31 -9.54
N TRP A 88 -1.47 -3.34 -9.02
CA TRP A 88 -0.26 -3.88 -9.65
C TRP A 88 -0.55 -4.50 -11.03
N GLN A 89 -1.66 -5.23 -11.17
CA GLN A 89 -2.11 -5.80 -12.44
C GLN A 89 -2.30 -4.73 -13.50
N SER A 90 -2.90 -3.59 -13.15
CA SER A 90 -3.15 -2.50 -14.11
C SER A 90 -1.87 -1.86 -14.65
N LEU A 91 -0.78 -1.88 -13.86
CA LEU A 91 0.54 -1.40 -14.28
C LEU A 91 1.40 -2.47 -14.97
N ASN A 92 1.05 -3.75 -14.82
CA ASN A 92 1.84 -4.89 -15.29
C ASN A 92 0.96 -5.92 -16.03
N PRO A 93 0.27 -5.55 -17.11
CA PRO A 93 -0.71 -6.42 -17.79
C PRO A 93 -0.09 -7.70 -18.38
N ASP A 94 1.23 -7.66 -18.69
CA ASP A 94 1.95 -8.77 -19.30
C ASP A 94 2.49 -9.80 -18.29
N LYS A 95 2.46 -9.51 -16.98
CA LYS A 95 3.01 -10.36 -15.93
C LYS A 95 2.00 -11.42 -15.42
N LYS A 96 1.41 -12.19 -16.33
CA LYS A 96 0.29 -13.11 -16.04
C LYS A 96 0.64 -14.21 -15.04
N GLU A 97 1.84 -14.78 -15.11
CA GLU A 97 2.27 -15.86 -14.20
C GLU A 97 2.37 -15.39 -12.74
N ILE A 98 2.96 -14.22 -12.53
CA ILE A 98 3.06 -13.62 -11.19
C ILE A 98 1.65 -13.29 -10.67
N LEU A 99 0.79 -12.77 -11.54
CA LEU A 99 -0.58 -12.44 -11.18
C LEU A 99 -1.36 -13.68 -10.71
N VAL A 100 -1.21 -14.82 -11.37
CA VAL A 100 -1.83 -16.09 -10.96
C VAL A 100 -1.36 -16.49 -9.55
N GLN A 101 -0.06 -16.38 -9.26
CA GLN A 101 0.49 -16.67 -7.93
C GLN A 101 -0.05 -15.71 -6.86
N LEU A 102 -0.13 -14.41 -7.15
CA LEU A 102 -0.68 -13.44 -6.22
C LEU A 102 -2.16 -13.71 -5.93
N LYS A 103 -2.94 -13.96 -6.95
CA LYS A 103 -4.38 -14.24 -6.84
C LYS A 103 -4.67 -15.57 -6.13
N SER A 104 -3.80 -16.56 -6.21
CA SER A 104 -3.97 -17.85 -5.54
C SER A 104 -4.05 -17.77 -4.01
N LYS A 105 -3.52 -16.70 -3.42
CA LYS A 105 -3.63 -16.42 -1.97
C LYS A 105 -5.04 -15.98 -1.54
N TRP A 106 -5.90 -15.67 -2.49
CA TRP A 106 -7.27 -15.24 -2.30
C TRP A 106 -8.25 -16.11 -3.14
N PRO A 107 -8.38 -17.41 -2.84
CA PRO A 107 -9.09 -18.36 -3.70
C PRO A 107 -10.59 -18.10 -3.82
N ASN A 108 -11.18 -17.41 -2.84
CA ASN A 108 -12.62 -17.10 -2.81
C ASN A 108 -12.92 -15.63 -3.17
N GLU A 109 -11.95 -14.90 -3.67
CA GLU A 109 -12.13 -13.49 -4.03
C GLU A 109 -12.83 -13.37 -5.39
N ASP A 110 -13.86 -12.54 -5.45
CA ASP A 110 -14.45 -12.11 -6.72
C ASP A 110 -13.59 -10.96 -7.30
N TRP A 111 -12.69 -11.31 -8.21
CA TRP A 111 -11.74 -10.38 -8.79
C TRP A 111 -12.38 -9.30 -9.65
N ALA A 112 -13.51 -9.58 -10.30
CA ALA A 112 -14.24 -8.56 -11.06
C ALA A 112 -14.85 -7.52 -10.10
N LYS A 113 -15.41 -7.99 -8.99
CA LYS A 113 -15.93 -7.12 -7.94
C LYS A 113 -14.80 -6.33 -7.27
N ALA A 114 -13.68 -6.96 -6.93
CA ALA A 114 -12.54 -6.30 -6.31
C ALA A 114 -11.98 -5.17 -7.19
N GLU A 115 -11.90 -5.37 -8.50
CA GLU A 115 -11.49 -4.35 -9.47
C GLU A 115 -12.47 -3.18 -9.51
N LEU A 116 -13.76 -3.47 -9.54
CA LEU A 116 -14.81 -2.45 -9.55
C LEU A 116 -14.83 -1.64 -8.24
N ASP A 117 -14.74 -2.32 -7.10
CA ASP A 117 -14.74 -1.69 -5.77
C ASP A 117 -13.51 -0.78 -5.60
N PHE A 118 -12.33 -1.25 -6.01
CA PHE A 118 -11.10 -0.45 -5.98
C PHE A 118 -11.21 0.80 -6.85
N LYS A 119 -11.70 0.66 -8.09
CA LYS A 119 -11.92 1.80 -9.00
C LYS A 119 -12.90 2.81 -8.42
N ASN A 120 -14.03 2.34 -7.92
CA ASN A 120 -15.05 3.20 -7.32
C ASN A 120 -14.50 3.93 -6.08
N HIS A 121 -13.72 3.23 -5.24
CA HIS A 121 -13.07 3.86 -4.09
C HIS A 121 -12.15 5.00 -4.51
N LEU A 122 -11.26 4.79 -5.48
CA LEU A 122 -10.35 5.84 -5.95
C LEU A 122 -11.11 7.05 -6.52
N ILE A 123 -12.12 6.82 -7.37
CA ILE A 123 -12.92 7.89 -7.98
C ILE A 123 -13.71 8.67 -6.92
N SER A 124 -14.14 8.01 -5.83
CA SER A 124 -14.89 8.68 -4.75
C SER A 124 -14.05 9.66 -3.93
N CYS A 125 -12.73 9.48 -3.87
CA CYS A 125 -11.84 10.27 -3.02
C CYS A 125 -10.81 11.13 -3.79
N LEU A 126 -10.61 10.88 -5.10
CA LEU A 126 -9.56 11.52 -5.88
C LEU A 126 -10.07 12.09 -7.20
N SER A 127 -9.45 13.17 -7.68
CA SER A 127 -9.61 13.65 -9.05
C SER A 127 -8.76 12.83 -10.04
N ASP A 128 -9.12 12.87 -11.32
CA ASP A 128 -8.51 12.05 -12.37
C ASP A 128 -6.97 12.22 -12.47
N GLU A 129 -6.47 13.42 -12.22
CA GLU A 129 -5.02 13.72 -12.24
C GLU A 129 -4.22 12.95 -11.20
N PHE A 130 -4.86 12.53 -10.09
CA PHE A 130 -4.24 11.79 -9.00
C PHE A 130 -4.32 10.27 -9.14
N LEU A 131 -5.22 9.75 -9.99
CA LEU A 131 -5.50 8.30 -10.08
C LEU A 131 -4.25 7.49 -10.42
N LYS A 132 -3.42 7.97 -11.33
CA LYS A 132 -2.19 7.27 -11.72
C LYS A 132 -1.22 7.12 -10.55
N ILE A 133 -1.04 8.18 -9.76
CA ILE A 133 -0.15 8.17 -8.58
C ILE A 133 -0.72 7.24 -7.51
N ALA A 134 -2.03 7.30 -7.27
CA ALA A 134 -2.70 6.41 -6.32
C ALA A 134 -2.51 4.93 -6.70
N ILE A 135 -2.71 4.57 -7.97
CA ILE A 135 -2.49 3.21 -8.46
C ILE A 135 -1.04 2.78 -8.22
N GLN A 136 -0.05 3.64 -8.44
CA GLN A 136 1.35 3.35 -8.15
C GLN A 136 1.58 3.10 -6.66
N ILE A 137 1.01 3.92 -5.78
CA ILE A 137 1.11 3.74 -4.32
C ILE A 137 0.52 2.38 -3.90
N TYR A 138 -0.68 2.03 -4.39
CA TYR A 138 -1.30 0.76 -4.06
C TYR A 138 -0.57 -0.47 -4.64
N ALA A 139 0.14 -0.31 -5.76
CA ALA A 139 0.93 -1.38 -6.36
C ALA A 139 2.28 -1.63 -5.64
N GLU A 140 2.82 -0.65 -4.92
CA GLU A 140 4.15 -0.71 -4.32
C GLU A 140 4.35 -1.85 -3.31
N PRO A 141 3.37 -2.23 -2.47
CA PRO A 141 3.52 -3.40 -1.60
C PRO A 141 3.76 -4.71 -2.36
N VAL A 142 3.23 -4.85 -3.58
CA VAL A 142 3.50 -6.02 -4.43
C VAL A 142 4.92 -5.98 -4.94
N ASN A 143 5.41 -4.83 -5.43
CA ASN A 143 6.79 -4.66 -5.87
C ASN A 143 7.76 -5.00 -4.74
N SER A 144 7.53 -4.44 -3.55
CA SER A 144 8.33 -4.71 -2.36
C SER A 144 8.36 -6.21 -2.02
N ARG A 145 7.21 -6.91 -2.07
CA ARG A 145 7.15 -8.35 -1.84
C ARG A 145 7.94 -9.16 -2.87
N LEU A 146 7.94 -8.74 -4.13
CA LEU A 146 8.69 -9.42 -5.19
C LEU A 146 10.20 -9.21 -5.07
N MET A 147 10.65 -8.10 -4.48
CA MET A 147 12.06 -7.82 -4.19
C MET A 147 12.57 -8.63 -2.98
N TYR A 148 11.69 -8.93 -2.02
CA TYR A 148 12.02 -9.69 -0.81
C TYR A 148 11.18 -10.99 -0.75
N PRO A 149 11.45 -11.97 -1.64
CA PRO A 149 10.73 -13.24 -1.62
C PRO A 149 10.98 -13.98 -0.31
N ILE A 150 9.95 -14.67 0.17
CA ILE A 150 9.99 -15.50 1.39
C ILE A 150 10.78 -16.75 1.13
#